data_71b3fd06f954e2aa9fafbbdf4317ec60
#
_entry.id   71b3fd06f954e2aa9fafbbdf4317ec60
#
_cell.length_a   1.000
_cell.length_b   1.000
_cell.length_c   1.000
_cell.angle_alpha   90.00
_cell.angle_beta   90.00
_cell.angle_gamma   90.00
#
_symmetry.space_group_name_H-M   'P 1'
#
loop_
_entity.id
_entity.type
_entity.pdbx_description
1 polymer ?
#
loop_
_entity_poly.entity_id
_entity_poly.type
_entity_poly.pdbx_seq_one_letter_code
_entity_poly.pdbx_strand_id
1 'polypeptide(L)'
;AKIRDESGDNPAEGLFNFTMAGHHMLRKIERAGMDPKTNKGGKPIAAALPGTALGIGLELPLATHRIFVADNPKAKIGLPEIMVGIFPGAGGTTRLVRKMGAMAASPFLLEGKLSDPQKAKVAGIIDEVVADPVAAARDWVLNATDAAILKPWDARGYTMPGGPPYHPAGFMTFVGASAMVHGKT
;
A
#
# COMPACT_ATOMS: atom_id res chain seq x y z
N ALA A 1 13.46 -10.96 19.74
CA ALA A 1 13.63 -11.78 20.92
C ALA A 1 12.33 -12.55 21.20
N LYS A 2 11.23 -11.91 21.58
CA LYS A 2 9.98 -12.57 21.99
C LYS A 2 9.41 -13.56 20.95
N ILE A 3 9.35 -13.17 19.67
CA ILE A 3 8.84 -14.04 18.59
C ILE A 3 9.72 -15.29 18.43
N ARG A 4 11.04 -15.12 18.59
CA ARG A 4 11.99 -16.21 18.52
C ARG A 4 11.83 -17.19 19.69
N ASP A 5 11.56 -16.66 20.88
CA ASP A 5 11.39 -17.46 22.10
C ASP A 5 10.06 -18.23 22.10
N GLU A 6 9.02 -17.69 21.46
CA GLU A 6 7.70 -18.33 21.31
C GLU A 6 7.64 -19.36 20.16
N SER A 7 8.66 -19.44 19.29
CA SER A 7 8.69 -20.30 18.09
C SER A 7 9.24 -21.71 18.33
N GLY A 8 9.65 -22.04 19.54
CA GLY A 8 10.23 -23.34 19.87
C GLY A 8 11.46 -23.66 19.02
N ASP A 9 11.51 -24.87 18.49
CA ASP A 9 12.68 -25.37 17.74
C ASP A 9 12.80 -24.81 16.30
N ASN A 10 11.77 -24.09 15.78
CA ASN A 10 11.79 -23.51 14.44
C ASN A 10 11.52 -22.01 14.43
N PRO A 11 12.52 -21.16 14.68
CA PRO A 11 12.36 -19.70 14.65
C PRO A 11 11.90 -19.14 13.31
N ALA A 12 12.22 -19.80 12.19
CA ALA A 12 11.82 -19.36 10.85
C ALA A 12 10.30 -19.52 10.66
N GLU A 13 9.72 -20.61 11.14
CA GLU A 13 8.28 -20.84 11.10
C GLU A 13 7.51 -19.82 11.95
N GLY A 14 8.01 -19.53 13.15
CA GLY A 14 7.41 -18.51 14.01
C GLY A 14 7.41 -17.11 13.36
N LEU A 15 8.52 -16.72 12.74
CA LEU A 15 8.61 -15.45 12.00
C LEU A 15 7.67 -15.44 10.79
N PHE A 16 7.61 -16.54 10.05
CA PHE A 16 6.68 -16.68 8.92
C PHE A 16 5.22 -16.52 9.37
N ASN A 17 4.81 -17.24 10.41
CA ASN A 17 3.45 -17.18 10.93
C ASN A 17 3.08 -15.80 11.45
N PHE A 18 4.00 -15.11 12.13
CA PHE A 18 3.81 -13.74 12.58
C PHE A 18 3.61 -12.78 11.38
N THR A 19 4.45 -12.89 10.36
CA THR A 19 4.35 -12.07 9.14
C THR A 19 3.02 -12.33 8.42
N MET A 20 2.65 -13.59 8.26
CA MET A 20 1.38 -13.97 7.62
C MET A 20 0.17 -13.50 8.41
N ALA A 21 0.20 -13.52 9.73
CA ALA A 21 -0.86 -12.96 10.56
C ALA A 21 -1.04 -11.45 10.31
N GLY A 22 0.06 -10.71 10.17
CA GLY A 22 0.05 -9.29 9.79
C GLY A 22 -0.59 -9.06 8.40
N HIS A 23 -0.20 -9.85 7.40
CA HIS A 23 -0.80 -9.80 6.06
C HIS A 23 -2.29 -10.13 6.07
N HIS A 24 -2.70 -11.16 6.82
CA HIS A 24 -4.11 -11.50 6.97
C HIS A 24 -4.91 -10.38 7.64
N MET A 25 -4.34 -9.72 8.65
CA MET A 25 -4.98 -8.56 9.30
C MET A 25 -5.18 -7.40 8.30
N LEU A 26 -4.16 -7.05 7.53
CA LEU A 26 -4.26 -6.01 6.52
C LEU A 26 -5.26 -6.38 5.42
N ARG A 27 -5.33 -7.66 5.04
CA ARG A 27 -6.35 -8.14 4.11
C ARG A 27 -7.77 -8.06 4.69
N LYS A 28 -7.93 -8.28 5.99
CA LYS A 28 -9.23 -8.05 6.67
C LYS A 28 -9.63 -6.57 6.63
N ILE A 29 -8.69 -5.63 6.75
CA ILE A 29 -8.94 -4.20 6.57
C ILE A 29 -9.42 -3.91 5.15
N GLU A 30 -8.76 -4.43 4.12
CA GLU A 30 -9.16 -4.25 2.73
C GLU A 30 -10.57 -4.79 2.43
N ARG A 31 -10.92 -5.92 3.03
CA ARG A 31 -12.24 -6.54 2.84
C ARG A 31 -13.30 -5.98 3.78
N ALA A 32 -12.90 -5.54 4.95
CA ALA A 32 -13.75 -4.89 5.97
C ALA A 32 -15.10 -5.59 6.21
N GLY A 33 -15.09 -6.92 6.17
CA GLY A 33 -16.31 -7.73 6.36
C GLY A 33 -17.17 -7.92 5.11
N MET A 34 -16.72 -7.51 3.93
CA MET A 34 -17.41 -7.79 2.67
C MET A 34 -17.67 -9.29 2.48
N ASP A 35 -18.84 -9.62 2.02
CA ASP A 35 -19.16 -10.96 1.55
C ASP A 35 -18.24 -11.32 0.36
N PRO A 36 -17.54 -12.49 0.40
CA PRO A 36 -16.55 -12.85 -0.62
C PRO A 36 -17.14 -13.16 -2.00
N LYS A 37 -18.46 -13.46 -2.07
CA LYS A 37 -19.15 -13.82 -3.33
C LYS A 37 -19.73 -12.59 -4.01
N THR A 38 -20.28 -11.67 -3.21
CA THR A 38 -21.01 -10.50 -3.73
C THR A 38 -20.18 -9.21 -3.71
N ASN A 39 -19.08 -9.17 -2.96
CA ASN A 39 -18.28 -7.97 -2.68
C ASN A 39 -19.11 -6.82 -2.06
N LYS A 40 -20.13 -7.13 -1.28
CA LYS A 40 -21.03 -6.16 -0.64
C LYS A 40 -21.02 -6.29 0.88
N GLY A 41 -21.61 -5.31 1.56
CA GLY A 41 -21.82 -5.32 3.00
C GLY A 41 -20.56 -5.07 3.83
N GLY A 42 -19.48 -4.60 3.21
CA GLY A 42 -18.26 -4.20 3.91
C GLY A 42 -18.45 -2.87 4.67
N LYS A 43 -17.56 -2.62 5.63
CA LYS A 43 -17.51 -1.36 6.36
C LYS A 43 -16.46 -0.44 5.75
N PRO A 44 -16.79 0.83 5.44
CA PRO A 44 -15.80 1.77 4.93
C PRO A 44 -14.73 2.06 5.99
N ILE A 45 -13.46 2.05 5.56
CA ILE A 45 -12.30 2.40 6.38
C ILE A 45 -11.48 3.41 5.60
N ALA A 46 -11.23 4.58 6.18
CA ALA A 46 -10.37 5.61 5.61
C ALA A 46 -9.17 5.89 6.52
N ALA A 47 -8.04 6.24 5.93
CA ALA A 47 -6.89 6.75 6.65
C ALA A 47 -6.86 8.27 6.59
N ALA A 48 -6.61 8.90 7.74
CA ALA A 48 -6.36 10.33 7.88
C ALA A 48 -4.91 10.55 8.32
N LEU A 49 -4.10 11.16 7.47
CA LEU A 49 -2.68 11.39 7.70
C LEU A 49 -2.41 12.88 7.95
N PRO A 50 -2.20 13.30 9.19
CA PRO A 50 -1.96 14.71 9.51
C PRO A 50 -0.56 15.20 9.13
N GLY A 51 0.35 14.29 8.74
CA GLY A 51 1.73 14.61 8.43
C GLY A 51 2.47 13.52 7.69
N THR A 52 3.75 13.37 7.97
CA THR A 52 4.63 12.39 7.33
C THR A 52 4.17 10.95 7.57
N ALA A 53 4.13 10.15 6.49
CA ALA A 53 3.81 8.73 6.52
C ALA A 53 4.83 7.94 5.68
N LEU A 54 5.73 7.24 6.36
CA LEU A 54 6.82 6.49 5.76
C LEU A 54 6.77 5.01 6.19
N GLY A 55 7.18 4.12 5.30
CA GLY A 55 7.28 2.70 5.60
C GLY A 55 5.93 2.14 6.06
N ILE A 56 5.93 1.42 7.18
CA ILE A 56 4.69 0.85 7.77
C ILE A 56 3.61 1.92 8.01
N GLY A 57 3.98 3.17 8.27
CA GLY A 57 3.06 4.29 8.41
C GLY A 57 2.30 4.64 7.13
N LEU A 58 2.80 4.20 5.96
CA LEU A 58 2.09 4.28 4.69
C LEU A 58 1.48 2.92 4.27
N GLU A 59 2.12 1.79 4.61
CA GLU A 59 1.63 0.47 4.23
C GLU A 59 0.26 0.14 4.83
N LEU A 60 0.03 0.55 6.09
CA LEU A 60 -1.27 0.40 6.74
C LEU A 60 -2.36 1.24 6.05
N PRO A 61 -2.18 2.56 5.81
CA PRO A 61 -3.09 3.36 4.97
C PRO A 61 -3.39 2.77 3.60
N LEU A 62 -2.41 2.18 2.92
CA LEU A 62 -2.62 1.52 1.62
C LEU A 62 -3.61 0.35 1.69
N ALA A 63 -3.80 -0.27 2.85
CA ALA A 63 -4.81 -1.29 3.07
C ALA A 63 -6.21 -0.70 3.30
N THR A 64 -6.36 0.58 3.66
CA THR A 64 -7.66 1.23 3.80
C THR A 64 -8.27 1.58 2.45
N HIS A 65 -9.57 1.90 2.40
CA HIS A 65 -10.25 2.15 1.12
C HIS A 65 -9.94 3.53 0.54
N ARG A 66 -9.66 4.53 1.40
CA ARG A 66 -9.29 5.88 0.98
C ARG A 66 -8.29 6.52 1.93
N ILE A 67 -7.38 7.31 1.38
CA ILE A 67 -6.30 7.96 2.11
C ILE A 67 -6.42 9.47 1.94
N PHE A 68 -6.66 10.18 3.03
CA PHE A 68 -6.69 11.64 3.13
C PHE A 68 -5.42 12.12 3.83
N VAL A 69 -4.74 13.09 3.25
CA VAL A 69 -3.50 13.66 3.79
C VAL A 69 -3.65 15.16 3.98
N ALA A 70 -3.12 15.69 5.07
CA ALA A 70 -3.09 17.12 5.31
C ALA A 70 -2.27 17.84 4.22
N ASP A 71 -2.72 19.03 3.80
CA ASP A 71 -1.98 19.89 2.89
C ASP A 71 -0.79 20.54 3.62
N ASN A 72 0.25 19.74 3.81
CA ASN A 72 1.49 20.14 4.47
C ASN A 72 2.68 19.82 3.55
N PRO A 73 3.27 20.81 2.87
CA PRO A 73 4.36 20.59 1.92
C PRO A 73 5.66 20.06 2.57
N LYS A 74 5.76 20.14 3.90
CA LYS A 74 6.88 19.56 4.65
C LYS A 74 6.71 18.08 4.93
N ALA A 75 5.49 17.55 4.87
CA ALA A 75 5.23 16.13 5.07
C ALA A 75 5.84 15.30 3.94
N LYS A 76 6.26 14.08 4.29
CA LYS A 76 6.86 13.12 3.35
C LYS A 76 6.02 11.85 3.33
N ILE A 77 5.73 11.39 2.12
CA ILE A 77 4.96 10.18 1.83
C ILE A 77 5.85 9.26 1.00
N GLY A 78 6.01 8.01 1.41
CA GLY A 78 6.82 7.05 0.65
C GLY A 78 7.18 5.78 1.39
N LEU A 79 7.90 4.91 0.69
CA LEU A 79 8.36 3.60 1.15
C LEU A 79 9.89 3.53 1.04
N PRO A 80 10.64 4.12 2.00
CA PRO A 80 12.10 4.25 1.90
C PRO A 80 12.89 3.02 2.37
N GLU A 81 12.26 1.87 2.54
CA GLU A 81 12.84 0.66 3.12
C GLU A 81 14.12 0.22 2.41
N ILE A 82 14.19 0.37 1.08
CA ILE A 82 15.38 0.03 0.28
C ILE A 82 16.62 0.81 0.71
N MET A 83 16.45 2.03 1.26
CA MET A 83 17.55 2.89 1.72
C MET A 83 18.28 2.32 2.95
N VAL A 84 17.66 1.35 3.63
CA VAL A 84 18.24 0.66 4.80
C VAL A 84 18.40 -0.85 4.56
N GLY A 85 18.36 -1.28 3.28
CA GLY A 85 18.62 -2.67 2.88
C GLY A 85 17.48 -3.65 3.16
N ILE A 86 16.24 -3.15 3.34
CA ILE A 86 15.05 -3.98 3.48
C ILE A 86 14.01 -3.61 2.40
N PHE A 87 12.83 -4.21 2.45
CA PHE A 87 11.72 -3.90 1.55
C PHE A 87 10.41 -3.67 2.34
N PRO A 88 9.38 -3.03 1.77
CA PRO A 88 8.10 -2.84 2.42
C PRO A 88 7.42 -4.18 2.72
N GLY A 89 7.52 -4.62 3.97
CA GLY A 89 7.15 -5.97 4.41
C GLY A 89 5.68 -6.16 4.78
N ALA A 90 4.93 -5.07 4.98
CA ALA A 90 3.50 -5.13 5.31
C ALA A 90 2.59 -5.02 4.07
N GLY A 91 3.11 -5.32 2.89
CA GLY A 91 2.36 -5.40 1.64
C GLY A 91 2.31 -4.11 0.84
N GLY A 92 3.17 -3.13 1.14
CA GLY A 92 3.35 -1.92 0.34
C GLY A 92 3.77 -2.23 -1.09
N THR A 93 4.69 -3.19 -1.28
CA THR A 93 5.08 -3.70 -2.59
C THR A 93 3.88 -4.15 -3.42
N THR A 94 3.03 -4.99 -2.85
CA THR A 94 1.86 -5.54 -3.55
C THR A 94 0.81 -4.48 -3.82
N ARG A 95 0.47 -3.65 -2.81
CA ARG A 95 -0.61 -2.66 -2.92
C ARG A 95 -0.25 -1.51 -3.84
N LEU A 96 0.99 -1.03 -3.76
CA LEU A 96 1.42 0.07 -4.60
C LEU A 96 1.45 -0.35 -6.08
N VAL A 97 2.03 -1.54 -6.38
CA VAL A 97 2.04 -2.08 -7.73
C VAL A 97 0.63 -2.33 -8.27
N ARG A 98 -0.28 -2.86 -7.45
CA ARG A 98 -1.67 -3.04 -7.85
C ARG A 98 -2.40 -1.72 -8.08
N LYS A 99 -2.09 -0.68 -7.31
CA LYS A 99 -2.74 0.63 -7.41
C LYS A 99 -2.28 1.42 -8.65
N MET A 100 -0.98 1.40 -8.96
CA MET A 100 -0.39 2.30 -9.96
C MET A 100 0.41 1.60 -11.07
N GLY A 101 0.60 0.30 -10.99
CA GLY A 101 1.42 -0.48 -11.92
C GLY A 101 2.89 -0.53 -11.50
N ALA A 102 3.61 -1.53 -12.01
CA ALA A 102 4.99 -1.79 -11.62
C ALA A 102 5.93 -0.63 -12.02
N MET A 103 5.77 -0.07 -13.22
CA MET A 103 6.62 1.02 -13.72
C MET A 103 6.49 2.28 -12.84
N ALA A 104 5.25 2.71 -12.55
CA ALA A 104 5.02 3.90 -11.74
C ALA A 104 5.39 3.70 -10.26
N ALA A 105 5.30 2.46 -9.75
CA ALA A 105 5.69 2.12 -8.40
C ALA A 105 7.22 2.00 -8.21
N SER A 106 7.98 1.71 -9.28
CA SER A 106 9.43 1.44 -9.21
C SER A 106 10.25 2.53 -8.49
N PRO A 107 10.09 3.84 -8.76
CA PRO A 107 10.87 4.85 -8.04
C PRO A 107 10.64 4.85 -6.53
N PHE A 108 9.44 4.50 -6.08
CA PHE A 108 9.10 4.45 -4.66
C PHE A 108 9.62 3.19 -3.98
N LEU A 109 9.62 2.06 -4.70
CA LEU A 109 10.00 0.75 -4.16
C LEU A 109 11.50 0.44 -4.32
N LEU A 110 12.12 0.87 -5.45
CA LEU A 110 13.50 0.52 -5.79
C LEU A 110 14.49 1.65 -5.54
N GLU A 111 14.01 2.89 -5.40
CA GLU A 111 14.86 4.05 -5.12
C GLU A 111 14.53 4.69 -3.77
N GLY A 112 13.44 4.28 -3.11
CA GLY A 112 13.00 4.87 -1.85
C GLY A 112 12.56 6.33 -1.98
N LYS A 113 12.04 6.71 -3.16
CA LYS A 113 11.61 8.08 -3.45
C LYS A 113 10.55 8.56 -2.46
N LEU A 114 10.77 9.75 -1.91
CA LEU A 114 9.81 10.44 -1.06
C LEU A 114 9.12 11.56 -1.83
N SER A 115 7.83 11.75 -1.56
CA SER A 115 7.03 12.81 -2.18
C SER A 115 6.38 13.69 -1.10
N ASP A 116 6.16 14.97 -1.41
CA ASP A 116 5.21 15.77 -0.68
C ASP A 116 3.77 15.29 -0.97
N PRO A 117 2.75 15.69 -0.18
CA PRO A 117 1.38 15.23 -0.35
C PRO A 117 0.81 15.47 -1.75
N GLN A 118 1.06 16.62 -2.37
CA GLN A 118 0.54 16.95 -3.69
C GLN A 118 1.14 16.03 -4.77
N LYS A 119 2.46 15.81 -4.74
CA LYS A 119 3.12 14.87 -5.66
C LYS A 119 2.70 13.43 -5.42
N ALA A 120 2.48 13.03 -4.16
CA ALA A 120 1.98 11.71 -3.82
C ALA A 120 0.56 11.47 -4.35
N LYS A 121 -0.31 12.50 -4.32
CA LYS A 121 -1.64 12.47 -4.94
C LYS A 121 -1.55 12.34 -6.47
N VAL A 122 -0.75 13.17 -7.11
CA VAL A 122 -0.54 13.11 -8.58
C VAL A 122 0.02 11.76 -9.01
N ALA A 123 0.92 11.18 -8.24
CA ALA A 123 1.45 9.85 -8.50
C ALA A 123 0.44 8.71 -8.24
N GLY A 124 -0.67 8.98 -7.56
CA GLY A 124 -1.68 7.98 -7.22
C GLY A 124 -1.39 7.14 -5.98
N ILE A 125 -0.41 7.53 -5.16
CA ILE A 125 -0.09 6.84 -3.89
C ILE A 125 -1.22 7.04 -2.87
N ILE A 126 -1.67 8.29 -2.73
CA ILE A 126 -2.76 8.72 -1.86
C ILE A 126 -3.94 9.22 -2.70
N ASP A 127 -5.08 9.41 -2.06
CA ASP A 127 -6.31 9.74 -2.79
C ASP A 127 -6.64 11.23 -2.72
N GLU A 128 -6.52 11.87 -1.56
CA GLU A 128 -6.88 13.28 -1.37
C GLU A 128 -5.86 14.05 -0.52
N VAL A 129 -5.63 15.31 -0.89
CA VAL A 129 -4.93 16.30 -0.06
C VAL A 129 -5.95 17.34 0.37
N VAL A 130 -6.10 17.54 1.68
CA VAL A 130 -7.15 18.35 2.29
C VAL A 130 -6.63 19.12 3.51
N ALA A 131 -7.32 20.18 3.91
CA ALA A 131 -6.95 20.97 5.09
C ALA A 131 -7.11 20.17 6.40
N ASP A 132 -8.21 19.44 6.53
CA ASP A 132 -8.50 18.57 7.69
C ASP A 132 -8.75 17.12 7.21
N PRO A 133 -7.74 16.25 7.28
CA PRO A 133 -7.86 14.87 6.83
C PRO A 133 -8.78 14.04 7.72
N VAL A 134 -8.95 14.38 8.99
CA VAL A 134 -9.82 13.65 9.91
C VAL A 134 -11.28 13.94 9.60
N ALA A 135 -11.65 15.22 9.43
CA ALA A 135 -12.99 15.60 9.04
C ALA A 135 -13.37 15.02 7.68
N ALA A 136 -12.48 15.12 6.68
CA ALA A 136 -12.71 14.56 5.34
C ALA A 136 -12.86 13.04 5.35
N ALA A 137 -12.02 12.33 6.09
CA ALA A 137 -12.09 10.87 6.21
C ALA A 137 -13.40 10.44 6.88
N ARG A 138 -13.81 11.14 7.94
CA ARG A 138 -15.09 10.89 8.64
C ARG A 138 -16.29 11.09 7.72
N ASP A 139 -16.32 12.22 7.01
CA ASP A 139 -17.40 12.50 6.07
C ASP A 139 -17.49 11.45 4.98
N TRP A 140 -16.34 11.08 4.39
CA TRP A 140 -16.29 10.03 3.38
C TRP A 140 -16.79 8.68 3.90
N VAL A 141 -16.39 8.26 5.11
CA VAL A 141 -16.81 6.99 5.72
C VAL A 141 -18.32 6.95 5.93
N LEU A 142 -18.94 8.07 6.33
CA LEU A 142 -20.38 8.14 6.56
C LEU A 142 -21.21 8.07 5.27
N ASN A 143 -20.61 8.42 4.12
CA ASN A 143 -21.29 8.49 2.82
C ASN A 143 -20.81 7.44 1.80
N ALA A 144 -19.85 6.58 2.17
CA ALA A 144 -19.26 5.61 1.24
C ALA A 144 -20.24 4.51 0.85
N THR A 145 -20.25 4.16 -0.43
CA THR A 145 -21.04 3.06 -1.00
C THR A 145 -20.20 1.77 -1.09
N ASP A 146 -20.85 0.62 -1.30
CA ASP A 146 -20.18 -0.66 -1.54
C ASP A 146 -19.15 -0.56 -2.69
N ALA A 147 -19.47 0.17 -3.75
CA ALA A 147 -18.57 0.37 -4.87
C ALA A 147 -17.31 1.18 -4.50
N ALA A 148 -17.46 2.16 -3.59
CA ALA A 148 -16.37 3.02 -3.15
C ALA A 148 -15.37 2.30 -2.23
N ILE A 149 -15.77 1.22 -1.58
CA ILE A 149 -14.93 0.43 -0.67
C ILE A 149 -14.35 -0.83 -1.32
N LEU A 150 -14.76 -1.18 -2.53
CA LEU A 150 -14.17 -2.31 -3.26
C LEU A 150 -12.80 -1.92 -3.80
N LYS A 151 -11.77 -2.63 -3.37
CA LYS A 151 -10.43 -2.42 -3.93
C LYS A 151 -10.41 -2.79 -5.41
N PRO A 152 -9.72 -2.02 -6.28
CA PRO A 152 -9.69 -2.30 -7.71
C PRO A 152 -9.32 -3.75 -8.05
N TRP A 153 -8.35 -4.32 -7.33
CA TRP A 153 -7.88 -5.69 -7.52
C TRP A 153 -8.83 -6.79 -7.01
N ASP A 154 -9.91 -6.42 -6.36
CA ASP A 154 -11.01 -7.32 -5.97
C ASP A 154 -12.20 -7.23 -6.93
N ALA A 155 -12.20 -6.25 -7.81
CA ALA A 155 -13.22 -6.11 -8.83
C ALA A 155 -13.04 -7.14 -9.95
N ARG A 156 -14.17 -7.65 -10.45
CA ARG A 156 -14.15 -8.55 -11.61
C ARG A 156 -13.56 -7.83 -12.83
N GLY A 157 -12.63 -8.50 -13.51
CA GLY A 157 -11.97 -7.93 -14.70
C GLY A 157 -10.85 -6.94 -14.40
N TYR A 158 -10.40 -6.85 -13.15
CA TYR A 158 -9.24 -6.02 -12.82
C TYR A 158 -8.03 -6.42 -13.69
N THR A 159 -7.39 -5.40 -14.24
CA THR A 159 -6.10 -5.52 -14.93
C THR A 159 -5.11 -4.57 -14.27
N MET A 160 -3.93 -5.08 -13.93
CA MET A 160 -2.88 -4.27 -13.32
C MET A 160 -2.46 -3.14 -14.29
N PRO A 161 -2.38 -1.89 -13.84
CA PRO A 161 -1.92 -0.78 -14.68
C PRO A 161 -0.54 -1.09 -15.29
N GLY A 162 -0.37 -0.85 -16.60
CA GLY A 162 0.84 -1.20 -17.33
C GLY A 162 0.98 -2.69 -17.70
N GLY A 163 0.02 -3.53 -17.32
CA GLY A 163 0.00 -4.96 -17.62
C GLY A 163 0.81 -5.82 -16.63
N PRO A 164 0.54 -7.13 -16.60
CA PRO A 164 1.26 -8.09 -15.77
C PRO A 164 2.68 -8.38 -16.34
N PRO A 165 3.57 -9.04 -15.57
CA PRO A 165 4.97 -9.29 -15.98
C PRO A 165 5.14 -10.02 -17.32
N TYR A 166 4.18 -10.86 -17.69
CA TYR A 166 4.17 -11.60 -18.95
C TYR A 166 3.60 -10.80 -20.14
N HIS A 167 3.11 -9.58 -19.89
CA HIS A 167 2.70 -8.65 -20.94
C HIS A 167 3.91 -7.84 -21.41
N PRO A 168 4.08 -7.50 -22.72
CA PRO A 168 5.25 -6.76 -23.21
C PRO A 168 5.58 -5.49 -22.42
N ALA A 169 4.59 -4.68 -22.09
CA ALA A 169 4.78 -3.46 -21.28
C ALA A 169 5.26 -3.76 -19.85
N GLY A 170 4.74 -4.82 -19.21
CA GLY A 170 5.18 -5.27 -17.89
C GLY A 170 6.59 -5.86 -17.93
N PHE A 171 6.92 -6.66 -18.96
CA PHE A 171 8.25 -7.26 -19.14
C PHE A 171 9.35 -6.19 -19.22
N MET A 172 9.16 -5.11 -19.95
CA MET A 172 10.12 -4.02 -20.05
C MET A 172 10.43 -3.36 -18.70
N THR A 173 9.47 -3.35 -17.77
CA THR A 173 9.71 -2.87 -16.40
C THR A 173 10.71 -3.77 -15.66
N PHE A 174 10.63 -5.07 -15.83
CA PHE A 174 11.56 -6.01 -15.18
C PHE A 174 12.98 -5.93 -15.76
N VAL A 175 13.10 -5.73 -17.06
CA VAL A 175 14.41 -5.53 -17.72
C VAL A 175 15.10 -4.28 -17.17
N GLY A 176 14.36 -3.19 -16.95
CA GLY A 176 14.89 -1.96 -16.38
C GLY A 176 15.12 -1.99 -14.86
N ALA A 177 14.43 -2.86 -14.14
CA ALA A 177 14.45 -2.87 -12.67
C ALA A 177 15.83 -3.15 -12.08
N SER A 178 16.61 -4.04 -12.69
CA SER A 178 17.98 -4.35 -12.24
C SER A 178 18.90 -3.12 -12.30
N ALA A 179 18.76 -2.29 -13.32
CA ALA A 179 19.53 -1.06 -13.44
C ALA A 179 19.15 -0.02 -12.39
N MET A 180 17.88 0.02 -11.97
CA MET A 180 17.39 0.95 -10.92
C MET A 180 17.91 0.58 -9.53
N VAL A 181 18.14 -0.71 -9.27
CA VAL A 181 18.64 -1.22 -7.97
C VAL A 181 20.17 -1.24 -7.94
N HIS A 182 20.82 -1.35 -9.09
CA HIS A 182 22.27 -1.42 -9.18
C HIS A 182 22.93 -0.16 -8.60
N GLY A 183 23.74 -0.32 -7.55
CA GLY A 183 24.33 0.79 -6.80
C GLY A 183 23.56 1.22 -5.55
N LYS A 184 22.48 0.55 -5.20
CA LYS A 184 21.76 0.68 -3.92
C LYS A 184 22.14 -0.42 -2.91
N THR A 185 22.83 -1.46 -3.35
CA THR A 185 23.34 -2.59 -2.56
C THR A 185 24.83 -2.48 -2.36
#